data_6310005c934c0c562155bcef39b76113
#
_entry.id   6310005c934c0c562155bcef39b76113
#
_cell.length_a   1.000
_cell.length_b   1.000
_cell.length_c   1.000
_cell.angle_alpha   90.00
_cell.angle_beta   90.00
_cell.angle_gamma   90.00
#
_symmetry.space_group_name_H-M   'P 1'
#
loop_
_entity.id
_entity.type
_entity.pdbx_description
1 polymer ?
#
loop_
_entity_poly.entity_id
_entity_poly.type
_entity_poly.pdbx_seq_one_letter_code
_entity_poly.pdbx_strand_id
1 'polypeptide(L)'
;VERELLDAVPNITMKYDTDITPDDFGIECVKTALKTAKPSFANHKMFKKELGENYVIASCYNGLLLGGGSYTLCRLILGNIAKRAKDKKDFFENQLPYVMERMALYMDERIRFEVEESGFFESNFLAKEGFIHRDRFTAMFGMVGMAECVNILMELEGKKGRFGHDKEADDLGVEIMEAINAFNNAHVNPYCEATGGHFLLHAQVGIAQDKNITPGTRIPIGEEPKELIDQLRHCSRFHKYFPSGTGDIF
;
A
#
# COMPACT_ATOMS: atom_id res chain seq x y z
N VAL A 1 23.00 11.60 -8.67
CA VAL A 1 22.69 10.31 -8.04
C VAL A 1 23.66 9.25 -8.52
N GLU A 2 23.77 9.01 -9.83
CA GLU A 2 24.60 7.95 -10.39
C GLU A 2 26.10 8.10 -10.08
N ARG A 3 26.59 9.31 -9.93
CA ARG A 3 28.03 9.60 -9.82
C ARG A 3 28.56 9.71 -8.40
N GLU A 4 27.75 10.08 -7.43
CA GLU A 4 28.26 10.57 -6.15
C GLU A 4 27.64 9.96 -4.89
N LEU A 5 26.52 9.24 -4.97
CA LEU A 5 25.74 8.90 -3.79
C LEU A 5 25.17 7.46 -3.81
N LEU A 6 26.01 6.48 -4.12
CA LEU A 6 25.55 5.08 -4.13
C LEU A 6 24.97 4.62 -2.78
N ASP A 7 25.52 5.13 -1.67
CA ASP A 7 25.14 4.70 -0.31
C ASP A 7 24.19 5.65 0.41
N ALA A 8 23.98 6.87 -0.11
CA ALA A 8 23.16 7.90 0.53
C ALA A 8 22.22 8.59 -0.46
N VAL A 9 21.52 7.80 -1.26
CA VAL A 9 20.62 8.32 -2.29
C VAL A 9 19.38 8.92 -1.64
N PRO A 10 19.06 10.19 -1.90
CA PRO A 10 17.78 10.76 -1.45
C PRO A 10 16.60 9.99 -2.03
N ASN A 11 15.51 9.94 -1.28
CA ASN A 11 14.30 9.25 -1.72
C ASN A 11 13.61 10.06 -2.82
N ILE A 12 13.99 9.79 -4.06
CA ILE A 12 13.47 10.47 -5.25
C ILE A 12 12.38 9.60 -5.86
N THR A 13 11.20 10.19 -6.08
CA THR A 13 10.11 9.56 -6.82
C THR A 13 9.75 10.40 -8.04
N MET A 14 9.84 9.79 -9.21
CA MET A 14 9.43 10.39 -10.47
C MET A 14 7.92 10.21 -10.65
N LYS A 15 7.18 11.30 -10.82
CA LYS A 15 5.79 11.29 -11.22
C LYS A 15 5.72 11.06 -12.74
N TYR A 16 5.50 9.82 -13.14
CA TYR A 16 5.46 9.44 -14.56
C TYR A 16 4.07 9.59 -15.14
N ASP A 17 3.98 10.27 -16.27
CA ASP A 17 2.76 10.45 -17.06
C ASP A 17 3.07 10.22 -18.52
N THR A 18 2.40 9.26 -19.15
CA THR A 18 2.60 8.90 -20.57
C THR A 18 2.31 10.02 -21.58
N ASP A 19 1.57 11.04 -21.18
CA ASP A 19 1.18 12.14 -22.06
C ASP A 19 2.11 13.36 -21.90
N ILE A 20 2.84 13.45 -20.79
CA ILE A 20 3.63 14.64 -20.43
C ILE A 20 5.12 14.33 -20.35
N THR A 21 5.47 13.14 -19.80
CA THR A 21 6.87 12.77 -19.58
C THR A 21 7.53 12.40 -20.89
N PRO A 22 8.63 13.09 -21.31
CA PRO A 22 9.36 12.70 -22.51
C PRO A 22 9.93 11.29 -22.39
N ASP A 23 9.83 10.51 -23.44
CA ASP A 23 10.28 9.10 -23.45
C ASP A 23 11.77 8.95 -23.15
N ASP A 24 12.61 9.82 -23.72
CA ASP A 24 14.06 9.82 -23.49
C ASP A 24 14.41 10.08 -22.03
N PHE A 25 13.71 11.02 -21.38
CA PHE A 25 13.86 11.28 -19.94
C PHE A 25 13.40 10.09 -19.12
N GLY A 26 12.27 9.48 -19.46
CA GLY A 26 11.78 8.26 -18.80
C GLY A 26 12.78 7.11 -18.89
N ILE A 27 13.34 6.88 -20.08
CA ILE A 27 14.37 5.86 -20.33
C ILE A 27 15.63 6.09 -19.49
N GLU A 28 16.12 7.33 -19.41
CA GLU A 28 17.29 7.64 -18.58
C GLU A 28 17.03 7.45 -17.08
N CYS A 29 15.80 7.76 -16.62
CA CYS A 29 15.39 7.45 -15.26
C CYS A 29 15.40 5.94 -14.98
N VAL A 30 14.91 5.11 -15.91
CA VAL A 30 14.94 3.63 -15.78
C VAL A 30 16.40 3.14 -15.76
N LYS A 31 17.25 3.59 -16.67
CA LYS A 31 18.67 3.23 -16.68
C LYS A 31 19.38 3.58 -15.37
N THR A 32 19.05 4.74 -14.80
CA THR A 32 19.58 5.16 -13.50
C THR A 32 19.05 4.27 -12.37
N ALA A 33 17.75 3.96 -12.37
CA ALA A 33 17.14 3.11 -11.36
C ALA A 33 17.72 1.69 -11.36
N LEU A 34 18.04 1.13 -12.52
CA LEU A 34 18.71 -0.17 -12.65
C LEU A 34 20.10 -0.22 -11.98
N LYS A 35 20.77 0.94 -11.85
CA LYS A 35 22.10 1.03 -11.22
C LYS A 35 22.04 1.40 -9.74
N THR A 36 21.05 2.18 -9.33
CA THR A 36 21.03 2.83 -8.01
C THR A 36 19.76 2.56 -7.20
N ALA A 37 18.83 1.75 -7.74
CA ALA A 37 17.47 1.56 -7.20
C ALA A 37 16.65 2.87 -7.06
N LYS A 38 17.05 3.95 -7.71
CA LYS A 38 16.38 5.25 -7.73
C LYS A 38 16.52 5.94 -9.11
N PRO A 39 15.57 6.75 -9.53
CA PRO A 39 14.31 7.11 -8.87
C PRO A 39 13.32 5.93 -8.82
N SER A 40 12.38 6.00 -7.88
CA SER A 40 11.15 5.22 -7.94
C SER A 40 10.16 5.88 -8.90
N PHE A 41 9.20 5.12 -9.41
CA PHE A 41 8.21 5.64 -10.35
C PHE A 41 6.82 5.63 -9.72
N ALA A 42 6.05 6.68 -9.94
CA ALA A 42 4.66 6.77 -9.53
C ALA A 42 3.76 7.13 -10.72
N ASN A 43 2.63 6.48 -10.83
CA ASN A 43 1.64 6.76 -11.86
C ASN A 43 0.93 8.09 -11.57
N HIS A 44 1.35 9.16 -12.27
CA HIS A 44 0.79 10.51 -12.07
C HIS A 44 -0.72 10.55 -12.28
N LYS A 45 -1.21 9.94 -13.35
CA LYS A 45 -2.64 9.96 -13.69
C LYS A 45 -3.50 9.28 -12.60
N MET A 46 -3.01 8.17 -12.02
CA MET A 46 -3.72 7.48 -10.95
C MET A 46 -3.78 8.35 -9.69
N PHE A 47 -2.64 8.85 -9.21
CA PHE A 47 -2.61 9.69 -8.01
C PHE A 47 -3.43 10.97 -8.16
N LYS A 48 -3.36 11.61 -9.33
CA LYS A 48 -4.16 12.78 -9.63
C LYS A 48 -5.66 12.49 -9.64
N LYS A 49 -6.07 11.34 -10.17
CA LYS A 49 -7.47 10.90 -10.16
C LYS A 49 -7.98 10.66 -8.73
N GLU A 50 -7.17 10.03 -7.88
CA GLU A 50 -7.58 9.64 -6.53
C GLU A 50 -7.49 10.79 -5.51
N LEU A 51 -6.46 11.63 -5.62
CA LEU A 51 -6.12 12.66 -4.62
C LEU A 51 -6.15 14.10 -5.16
N GLY A 52 -6.44 14.28 -6.45
CA GLY A 52 -6.45 15.61 -7.07
C GLY A 52 -5.07 16.13 -7.44
N GLU A 53 -5.02 17.39 -7.89
CA GLU A 53 -3.80 18.04 -8.43
C GLU A 53 -2.69 18.22 -7.35
N ASN A 54 -3.09 18.47 -6.11
CA ASN A 54 -2.19 18.83 -5.01
C ASN A 54 -1.73 17.61 -4.19
N TYR A 55 -1.64 16.43 -4.81
CA TYR A 55 -1.13 15.27 -4.13
C TYR A 55 0.39 15.32 -3.99
N VAL A 56 0.89 14.71 -2.94
CA VAL A 56 2.29 14.45 -2.70
C VAL A 56 2.52 12.96 -2.46
N ILE A 57 3.74 12.49 -2.67
CA ILE A 57 4.15 11.12 -2.41
C ILE A 57 5.20 11.16 -1.30
N ALA A 58 4.84 10.63 -0.13
CA ALA A 58 5.76 10.51 0.98
C ALA A 58 6.73 9.32 0.78
N SER A 59 7.72 9.20 1.64
CA SER A 59 8.90 8.32 1.48
C SER A 59 8.60 6.85 1.16
N CYS A 60 7.51 6.29 1.67
CA CYS A 60 7.10 4.89 1.43
C CYS A 60 6.01 4.77 0.35
N TYR A 61 5.98 5.70 -0.60
CA TYR A 61 4.99 5.82 -1.68
C TYR A 61 3.57 6.13 -1.21
N ASN A 62 3.43 6.69 -0.02
CA ASN A 62 2.15 7.09 0.52
C ASN A 62 1.62 8.32 -0.24
N GLY A 63 0.51 8.17 -0.93
CA GLY A 63 -0.21 9.28 -1.53
C GLY A 63 -0.94 10.08 -0.46
N LEU A 64 -0.65 11.38 -0.39
CA LEU A 64 -1.23 12.32 0.57
C LEU A 64 -1.59 13.62 -0.12
N LEU A 65 -2.38 14.46 0.52
CA LEU A 65 -2.59 15.86 0.08
C LEU A 65 -1.47 16.76 0.60
N LEU A 66 -1.08 17.75 -0.19
CA LEU A 66 -0.14 18.78 0.22
C LEU A 66 -0.70 19.56 1.42
N GLY A 67 0.09 19.65 2.47
CA GLY A 67 -0.35 20.24 3.75
C GLY A 67 -1.29 19.35 4.56
N GLY A 68 -1.40 18.08 4.19
CA GLY A 68 -2.11 17.06 4.95
C GLY A 68 -1.16 16.08 5.62
N GLY A 69 -1.70 14.92 5.97
CA GLY A 69 -0.96 13.86 6.62
C GLY A 69 -1.77 12.59 6.76
N SER A 70 -1.20 11.62 7.44
CA SER A 70 -1.91 10.42 7.84
C SER A 70 -1.99 10.36 9.37
N TYR A 71 -3.22 10.31 9.91
CA TYR A 71 -3.45 10.10 11.34
C TYR A 71 -2.81 8.80 11.83
N THR A 72 -2.99 7.74 11.05
CA THR A 72 -2.44 6.43 11.40
C THR A 72 -2.28 5.55 10.15
N LEU A 73 -1.37 4.62 10.23
CA LEU A 73 -1.24 3.50 9.31
C LEU A 73 -1.24 2.23 10.13
N CYS A 74 -2.30 1.43 9.98
CA CYS A 74 -2.38 0.07 10.53
C CYS A 74 -2.34 -0.94 9.40
N ARG A 75 -1.90 -2.17 9.69
CA ARG A 75 -1.77 -3.20 8.65
C ARG A 75 -2.30 -4.55 9.10
N LEU A 76 -3.01 -5.21 8.21
CA LEU A 76 -3.35 -6.62 8.31
C LEU A 76 -2.11 -7.46 8.03
N ILE A 77 -1.81 -8.43 8.88
CA ILE A 77 -0.80 -9.46 8.63
C ILE A 77 -1.53 -10.68 8.08
N LEU A 78 -1.76 -10.70 6.77
CA LEU A 78 -2.66 -11.64 6.10
C LEU A 78 -2.28 -13.10 6.33
N GLY A 79 -0.98 -13.44 6.28
CA GLY A 79 -0.51 -14.79 6.56
C GLY A 79 -0.86 -15.27 7.97
N ASN A 80 -0.86 -14.37 8.98
CA ASN A 80 -1.28 -14.73 10.33
C ASN A 80 -2.79 -14.93 10.46
N ILE A 81 -3.57 -14.24 9.64
CA ILE A 81 -5.02 -14.43 9.58
C ILE A 81 -5.32 -15.80 8.94
N ALA A 82 -4.66 -16.11 7.82
CA ALA A 82 -4.82 -17.40 7.13
C ALA A 82 -4.45 -18.60 8.02
N LYS A 83 -3.40 -18.49 8.84
CA LYS A 83 -3.01 -19.55 9.82
C LYS A 83 -4.07 -19.88 10.86
N ARG A 84 -5.05 -19.00 11.08
CA ARG A 84 -6.15 -19.23 12.03
C ARG A 84 -7.35 -19.87 11.37
N ALA A 85 -7.44 -19.81 10.04
CA ALA A 85 -8.55 -20.35 9.30
C ALA A 85 -8.45 -21.88 9.21
N LYS A 86 -9.60 -22.55 9.25
CA LYS A 86 -9.74 -23.99 9.05
C LYS A 86 -9.71 -24.38 7.57
N ASP A 87 -10.26 -23.50 6.75
CA ASP A 87 -10.38 -23.61 5.30
C ASP A 87 -10.58 -22.22 4.68
N LYS A 88 -10.67 -22.14 3.35
CA LYS A 88 -10.93 -20.90 2.62
C LYS A 88 -12.23 -20.22 3.05
N LYS A 89 -13.29 -20.99 3.32
CA LYS A 89 -14.59 -20.45 3.72
C LYS A 89 -14.49 -19.77 5.08
N ASP A 90 -13.89 -20.43 6.07
CA ASP A 90 -13.66 -19.85 7.39
C ASP A 90 -12.81 -18.57 7.34
N PHE A 91 -11.81 -18.54 6.44
CA PHE A 91 -11.01 -17.34 6.22
C PHE A 91 -11.87 -16.14 5.80
N PHE A 92 -12.70 -16.30 4.75
CA PHE A 92 -13.50 -15.19 4.21
C PHE A 92 -14.73 -14.83 5.05
N GLU A 93 -15.37 -15.80 5.67
CA GLU A 93 -16.61 -15.56 6.43
C GLU A 93 -16.37 -15.16 7.88
N ASN A 94 -15.22 -15.55 8.47
CA ASN A 94 -14.98 -15.34 9.90
C ASN A 94 -13.67 -14.61 10.20
N GLN A 95 -12.51 -15.18 9.76
CA GLN A 95 -11.21 -14.70 10.24
C GLN A 95 -10.84 -13.32 9.70
N LEU A 96 -10.96 -13.13 8.39
CA LEU A 96 -10.65 -11.86 7.74
C LEU A 96 -11.60 -10.73 8.18
N PRO A 97 -12.92 -10.88 8.15
CA PRO A 97 -13.85 -9.86 8.63
C PRO A 97 -13.59 -9.46 10.07
N TYR A 98 -13.42 -10.44 10.97
CA TYR A 98 -13.16 -10.19 12.38
C TYR A 98 -11.91 -9.29 12.59
N VAL A 99 -10.81 -9.58 11.89
CA VAL A 99 -9.58 -8.79 12.05
C VAL A 99 -9.72 -7.41 11.41
N MET A 100 -10.40 -7.30 10.25
CA MET A 100 -10.67 -6.01 9.61
C MET A 100 -11.49 -5.08 10.51
N GLU A 101 -12.57 -5.60 11.11
CA GLU A 101 -13.41 -4.84 12.05
C GLU A 101 -12.61 -4.35 13.27
N ARG A 102 -11.77 -5.22 13.85
CA ARG A 102 -10.94 -4.85 15.00
C ARG A 102 -9.89 -3.81 14.65
N MET A 103 -9.29 -3.92 13.46
CA MET A 103 -8.33 -2.93 12.99
C MET A 103 -8.99 -1.58 12.72
N ALA A 104 -10.16 -1.57 12.06
CA ALA A 104 -10.91 -0.35 11.80
C ALA A 104 -11.31 0.35 13.10
N LEU A 105 -11.88 -0.37 14.06
CA LEU A 105 -12.23 0.16 15.39
C LEU A 105 -11.01 0.76 16.11
N TYR A 106 -9.88 0.08 16.06
CA TYR A 106 -8.64 0.60 16.66
C TYR A 106 -8.17 1.89 15.96
N MET A 107 -8.28 1.95 14.63
CA MET A 107 -7.94 3.15 13.87
C MET A 107 -8.89 4.31 14.20
N ASP A 108 -10.19 4.04 14.28
CA ASP A 108 -11.20 5.06 14.63
C ASP A 108 -10.91 5.68 16.00
N GLU A 109 -10.64 4.86 17.01
CA GLU A 109 -10.35 5.35 18.36
C GLU A 109 -9.02 6.12 18.42
N ARG A 110 -8.01 5.71 17.67
CA ARG A 110 -6.75 6.47 17.57
C ARG A 110 -6.97 7.84 16.94
N ILE A 111 -7.71 7.89 15.85
CA ILE A 111 -8.00 9.14 15.14
C ILE A 111 -8.83 10.06 16.04
N ARG A 112 -9.87 9.53 16.68
CA ARG A 112 -10.69 10.28 17.64
C ARG A 112 -9.83 10.89 18.75
N PHE A 113 -8.98 10.09 19.37
CA PHE A 113 -8.06 10.56 20.40
C PHE A 113 -7.12 11.67 19.89
N GLU A 114 -6.53 11.48 18.71
CA GLU A 114 -5.61 12.48 18.13
C GLU A 114 -6.31 13.79 17.83
N VAL A 115 -7.54 13.75 17.34
CA VAL A 115 -8.31 14.95 16.96
C VAL A 115 -8.96 15.64 18.15
N GLU A 116 -9.53 14.87 19.09
CA GLU A 116 -10.40 15.42 20.13
C GLU A 116 -9.69 15.61 21.49
N GLU A 117 -8.69 14.79 21.79
CA GLU A 117 -8.13 14.73 23.14
C GLU A 117 -6.65 15.10 23.22
N SER A 118 -5.84 14.78 22.19
CA SER A 118 -4.38 14.94 22.25
C SER A 118 -3.93 16.41 22.19
N GLY A 119 -4.77 17.31 21.67
CA GLY A 119 -4.38 18.69 21.36
C GLY A 119 -3.31 18.80 20.28
N PHE A 120 -3.17 17.79 19.41
CA PHE A 120 -2.15 17.77 18.37
C PHE A 120 -2.21 18.99 17.46
N PHE A 121 -3.38 19.29 16.89
CA PHE A 121 -3.53 20.41 15.96
C PHE A 121 -3.43 21.77 16.63
N GLU A 122 -3.76 21.88 17.91
CA GLU A 122 -3.66 23.09 18.72
C GLU A 122 -2.25 23.36 19.23
N SER A 123 -1.44 22.32 19.40
CA SER A 123 -0.08 22.42 19.97
C SER A 123 1.04 22.31 18.92
N ASN A 124 0.80 21.60 17.84
CA ASN A 124 1.81 21.34 16.82
C ASN A 124 2.21 22.63 16.08
N PHE A 125 3.50 22.88 16.00
CA PHE A 125 4.06 24.05 15.32
C PHE A 125 3.59 24.16 13.86
N LEU A 126 3.62 23.06 13.09
CA LEU A 126 3.23 23.08 11.67
C LEU A 126 1.76 23.41 11.47
N ALA A 127 0.89 22.97 12.39
CA ALA A 127 -0.53 23.31 12.35
C ALA A 127 -0.76 24.80 12.70
N LYS A 128 -0.08 25.29 13.74
CA LYS A 128 -0.17 26.71 14.16
C LYS A 128 0.29 27.67 13.08
N GLU A 129 1.36 27.34 12.37
CA GLU A 129 1.90 28.16 11.28
C GLU A 129 1.18 27.95 9.94
N GLY A 130 0.15 27.08 9.89
CA GLY A 130 -0.63 26.85 8.70
C GLY A 130 0.05 26.01 7.62
N PHE A 131 1.06 25.20 7.97
CA PHE A 131 1.71 24.28 7.05
C PHE A 131 0.95 22.98 6.89
N ILE A 132 0.22 22.55 7.92
CA ILE A 132 -0.66 21.38 7.88
C ILE A 132 -2.07 21.74 8.32
N HIS A 133 -3.05 21.10 7.69
CA HIS A 133 -4.47 21.37 7.87
C HIS A 133 -5.21 20.05 8.16
N ARG A 134 -6.03 20.03 9.20
CA ARG A 134 -6.75 18.83 9.62
C ARG A 134 -7.65 18.24 8.54
N ASP A 135 -8.36 19.09 7.79
CA ASP A 135 -9.24 18.73 6.68
C ASP A 135 -8.53 18.05 5.49
N ARG A 136 -7.18 18.04 5.49
CA ARG A 136 -6.33 17.36 4.50
C ARG A 136 -5.72 16.07 5.01
N PHE A 137 -6.10 15.64 6.20
CA PHE A 137 -5.64 14.38 6.78
C PHE A 137 -6.55 13.22 6.37
N THR A 138 -5.96 12.04 6.32
CA THR A 138 -6.61 10.76 6.09
C THR A 138 -5.96 9.68 6.96
N ALA A 139 -6.32 8.43 6.75
CA ALA A 139 -5.65 7.30 7.38
C ALA A 139 -5.42 6.19 6.36
N MET A 140 -4.49 5.29 6.67
CA MET A 140 -4.09 4.22 5.77
C MET A 140 -4.43 2.87 6.36
N PHE A 141 -5.29 2.14 5.66
CA PHE A 141 -5.64 0.75 5.95
C PHE A 141 -4.68 -0.15 5.18
N GLY A 142 -3.65 -0.62 5.86
CA GLY A 142 -2.52 -1.31 5.26
C GLY A 142 -2.65 -2.83 5.28
N MET A 143 -1.82 -3.49 4.48
CA MET A 143 -1.69 -4.94 4.49
C MET A 143 -0.27 -5.41 4.14
N VAL A 144 0.11 -6.58 4.62
CA VAL A 144 1.34 -7.31 4.30
C VAL A 144 1.07 -8.81 4.24
N GLY A 145 1.93 -9.54 3.55
CA GLY A 145 1.90 -11.00 3.57
C GLY A 145 0.83 -11.62 2.68
N MET A 146 0.56 -11.03 1.52
CA MET A 146 -0.37 -11.64 0.56
C MET A 146 0.13 -12.99 0.07
N ALA A 147 1.40 -13.10 -0.26
CA ALA A 147 1.99 -14.35 -0.74
C ALA A 147 1.84 -15.49 0.29
N GLU A 148 2.18 -15.22 1.54
CA GLU A 148 2.03 -16.19 2.63
C GLU A 148 0.56 -16.58 2.83
N CYS A 149 -0.35 -15.61 2.79
CA CYS A 149 -1.77 -15.84 2.94
C CYS A 149 -2.32 -16.78 1.86
N VAL A 150 -2.07 -16.43 0.61
CA VAL A 150 -2.53 -17.22 -0.55
C VAL A 150 -1.96 -18.63 -0.50
N ASN A 151 -0.65 -18.77 -0.26
CA ASN A 151 0.00 -20.07 -0.21
C ASN A 151 -0.58 -20.96 0.89
N ILE A 152 -0.86 -20.41 2.08
CA ILE A 152 -1.51 -21.14 3.18
C ILE A 152 -2.92 -21.59 2.79
N LEU A 153 -3.72 -20.70 2.20
CA LEU A 153 -5.08 -21.04 1.81
C LEU A 153 -5.11 -22.08 0.68
N MET A 154 -4.19 -22.01 -0.28
CA MET A 154 -4.03 -23.04 -1.31
C MET A 154 -3.70 -24.41 -0.70
N GLU A 155 -2.79 -24.46 0.28
CA GLU A 155 -2.45 -25.70 1.00
C GLU A 155 -3.64 -26.27 1.77
N LEU A 156 -4.43 -25.43 2.45
CA LEU A 156 -5.66 -25.83 3.16
C LEU A 156 -6.69 -26.46 2.23
N GLU A 157 -6.74 -26.03 0.97
CA GLU A 157 -7.61 -26.59 -0.09
C GLU A 157 -6.97 -27.81 -0.80
N GLY A 158 -5.80 -28.28 -0.37
CA GLY A 158 -5.07 -29.38 -1.00
C GLY A 158 -4.49 -29.06 -2.37
N LYS A 159 -4.30 -27.79 -2.69
CA LYS A 159 -3.79 -27.29 -3.97
C LYS A 159 -2.30 -26.97 -3.87
N LYS A 160 -1.60 -27.06 -5.00
CA LYS A 160 -0.14 -26.82 -5.09
C LYS A 160 0.23 -25.46 -5.68
N GLY A 161 -0.75 -24.68 -6.14
CA GLY A 161 -0.52 -23.38 -6.75
C GLY A 161 0.12 -22.38 -5.77
N ARG A 162 1.00 -21.52 -6.29
CA ARG A 162 1.71 -20.51 -5.52
C ARG A 162 1.50 -19.12 -6.07
N PHE A 163 1.38 -18.17 -5.17
CA PHE A 163 1.24 -16.76 -5.49
C PHE A 163 2.40 -16.25 -6.35
N GLY A 164 2.08 -15.57 -7.44
CA GLY A 164 3.05 -15.09 -8.42
C GLY A 164 3.45 -16.09 -9.51
N HIS A 165 2.99 -17.33 -9.42
CA HIS A 165 3.36 -18.40 -10.35
C HIS A 165 2.15 -19.09 -11.00
N ASP A 166 1.04 -19.13 -10.31
CA ASP A 166 -0.15 -19.83 -10.75
C ASP A 166 -1.35 -18.91 -10.82
N LYS A 167 -2.06 -18.96 -11.94
CA LYS A 167 -3.25 -18.13 -12.14
C LYS A 167 -4.29 -18.32 -11.04
N GLU A 168 -4.51 -19.56 -10.57
CA GLU A 168 -5.50 -19.84 -9.53
C GLU A 168 -5.10 -19.21 -8.19
N ALA A 169 -3.81 -19.27 -7.83
CA ALA A 169 -3.28 -18.61 -6.64
C ALA A 169 -3.39 -17.08 -6.74
N ASP A 170 -3.07 -16.52 -7.90
CA ASP A 170 -3.19 -15.10 -8.14
C ASP A 170 -4.65 -14.62 -8.14
N ASP A 171 -5.58 -15.43 -8.67
CA ASP A 171 -7.01 -15.15 -8.61
C ASP A 171 -7.52 -15.13 -7.18
N LEU A 172 -7.05 -16.03 -6.32
CA LEU A 172 -7.34 -16.01 -4.88
C LEU A 172 -6.80 -14.74 -4.21
N GLY A 173 -5.59 -14.29 -4.58
CA GLY A 173 -5.04 -13.02 -4.11
C GLY A 173 -5.93 -11.82 -4.49
N VAL A 174 -6.46 -11.80 -5.71
CA VAL A 174 -7.42 -10.78 -6.14
C VAL A 174 -8.72 -10.85 -5.35
N GLU A 175 -9.27 -12.04 -5.10
CA GLU A 175 -10.47 -12.26 -4.29
C GLU A 175 -10.28 -11.69 -2.86
N ILE A 176 -9.11 -11.91 -2.25
CA ILE A 176 -8.77 -11.33 -0.95
C ILE A 176 -8.74 -9.80 -1.02
N MET A 177 -8.12 -9.22 -2.05
CA MET A 177 -8.09 -7.77 -2.23
C MET A 177 -9.47 -7.17 -2.44
N GLU A 178 -10.35 -7.85 -3.18
CA GLU A 178 -11.73 -7.41 -3.39
C GLU A 178 -12.51 -7.39 -2.06
N ALA A 179 -12.34 -8.41 -1.22
CA ALA A 179 -12.96 -8.44 0.11
C ALA A 179 -12.46 -7.30 1.00
N ILE A 180 -11.15 -7.04 1.03
CA ILE A 180 -10.56 -5.94 1.80
C ILE A 180 -11.05 -4.58 1.27
N ASN A 181 -11.05 -4.42 -0.05
CA ASN A 181 -11.50 -3.17 -0.69
C ASN A 181 -12.99 -2.90 -0.44
N ALA A 182 -13.83 -3.92 -0.52
CA ALA A 182 -15.26 -3.80 -0.22
C ALA A 182 -15.50 -3.38 1.24
N PHE A 183 -14.79 -3.98 2.19
CA PHE A 183 -14.85 -3.59 3.59
C PHE A 183 -14.42 -2.14 3.79
N ASN A 184 -13.27 -1.76 3.24
CA ASN A 184 -12.72 -0.42 3.38
C ASN A 184 -13.65 0.66 2.78
N ASN A 185 -14.27 0.38 1.63
CA ASN A 185 -15.21 1.29 0.99
C ASN A 185 -16.56 1.41 1.75
N ALA A 186 -16.92 0.42 2.53
CA ALA A 186 -18.11 0.45 3.38
C ALA A 186 -17.87 1.16 4.73
N HIS A 187 -16.61 1.22 5.18
CA HIS A 187 -16.23 1.86 6.43
C HIS A 187 -16.10 3.37 6.26
N VAL A 188 -16.64 4.14 7.20
CA VAL A 188 -16.61 5.60 7.20
C VAL A 188 -16.05 6.13 8.51
N ASN A 189 -15.03 7.00 8.41
CA ASN A 189 -14.50 7.77 9.54
C ASN A 189 -14.66 9.27 9.27
N PRO A 190 -15.41 10.02 10.12
CA PRO A 190 -15.75 11.42 9.85
C PRO A 190 -14.54 12.37 9.83
N TYR A 191 -13.41 11.96 10.39
CA TYR A 191 -12.19 12.80 10.43
C TYR A 191 -11.32 12.68 9.17
N CYS A 192 -11.56 11.69 8.31
CA CYS A 192 -10.86 11.51 7.04
C CYS A 192 -11.49 12.35 5.92
N GLU A 193 -11.64 13.65 6.15
CA GLU A 193 -12.31 14.59 5.22
C GLU A 193 -11.65 14.61 3.85
N ALA A 194 -10.31 14.54 3.81
CA ALA A 194 -9.51 14.55 2.58
C ALA A 194 -9.89 13.44 1.57
N THR A 195 -10.48 12.36 2.05
CA THR A 195 -10.83 11.18 1.25
C THR A 195 -12.32 10.82 1.33
N GLY A 196 -13.16 11.81 1.65
CA GLY A 196 -14.60 11.63 1.72
C GLY A 196 -15.06 10.68 2.84
N GLY A 197 -14.27 10.59 3.92
CA GLY A 197 -14.55 9.72 5.07
C GLY A 197 -13.98 8.31 4.96
N HIS A 198 -13.22 7.98 3.91
CA HIS A 198 -12.68 6.64 3.72
C HIS A 198 -11.18 6.58 4.00
N PHE A 199 -10.73 5.46 4.57
CA PHE A 199 -9.31 5.17 4.62
C PHE A 199 -8.78 4.85 3.24
N LEU A 200 -7.50 5.14 3.00
CA LEU A 200 -6.82 4.73 1.77
C LEU A 200 -6.16 3.36 1.97
N LEU A 201 -6.43 2.42 1.07
CA LEU A 201 -5.69 1.17 1.06
C LEU A 201 -4.22 1.42 0.75
N HIS A 202 -3.35 0.75 1.49
CA HIS A 202 -1.90 0.85 1.38
C HIS A 202 -1.23 -0.53 1.44
N ALA A 203 -0.42 -0.86 0.45
CA ALA A 203 0.42 -2.04 0.51
C ALA A 203 1.76 -1.67 1.14
N GLN A 204 1.99 -2.14 2.37
CA GLN A 204 3.23 -1.87 3.09
C GLN A 204 4.45 -2.31 2.27
N VAL A 205 5.39 -1.41 2.11
CA VAL A 205 6.63 -1.65 1.33
C VAL A 205 7.61 -2.56 2.06
N GLY A 206 7.51 -2.68 3.36
CA GLY A 206 8.34 -3.52 4.23
C GLY A 206 9.22 -2.71 5.15
N ILE A 207 9.53 -3.29 6.30
CA ILE A 207 10.46 -2.78 7.29
C ILE A 207 11.38 -3.90 7.76
N ALA A 208 12.58 -3.56 8.22
CA ALA A 208 13.61 -4.52 8.60
C ALA A 208 13.20 -5.54 9.68
N GLN A 209 12.15 -5.25 10.44
CA GLN A 209 11.62 -6.12 11.50
C GLN A 209 10.59 -7.14 10.99
N ASP A 210 10.10 -7.01 9.76
CA ASP A 210 9.11 -7.91 9.16
C ASP A 210 9.79 -9.18 8.62
N LYS A 211 10.49 -9.91 9.49
CA LYS A 211 11.13 -11.16 9.12
C LYS A 211 10.10 -12.19 8.68
N ASN A 212 10.35 -12.82 7.53
CA ASN A 212 9.48 -13.85 6.95
C ASN A 212 8.06 -13.38 6.62
N ILE A 213 7.89 -12.10 6.32
CA ILE A 213 6.63 -11.54 5.83
C ILE A 213 6.94 -10.77 4.56
N THR A 214 6.31 -11.16 3.46
CA THR A 214 6.47 -10.48 2.18
C THR A 214 5.72 -9.15 2.20
N PRO A 215 6.36 -8.03 1.85
CA PRO A 215 5.69 -6.74 1.82
C PRO A 215 4.52 -6.68 0.82
N GLY A 216 3.40 -6.17 1.26
CA GLY A 216 2.23 -5.91 0.40
C GLY A 216 1.77 -7.14 -0.40
N THR A 217 1.65 -6.93 -1.69
CA THR A 217 1.25 -7.93 -2.69
C THR A 217 2.43 -8.43 -3.54
N ARG A 218 3.65 -8.26 -3.06
CA ARG A 218 4.85 -8.71 -3.77
C ARG A 218 4.94 -10.23 -3.86
N ILE A 219 5.63 -10.67 -4.90
CA ILE A 219 6.18 -12.02 -4.95
C ILE A 219 7.38 -12.07 -3.99
N PRO A 220 7.56 -13.13 -3.20
CA PRO A 220 8.72 -13.26 -2.31
C PRO A 220 10.05 -13.13 -3.09
N ILE A 221 11.02 -12.43 -2.51
CA ILE A 221 12.34 -12.25 -3.11
C ILE A 221 13.01 -13.61 -3.34
N GLY A 222 13.49 -13.82 -4.56
CA GLY A 222 14.08 -15.09 -5.00
C GLY A 222 13.07 -16.10 -5.57
N GLU A 223 11.78 -15.74 -5.56
CA GLU A 223 10.70 -16.53 -6.18
C GLU A 223 10.11 -15.78 -7.40
N GLU A 224 10.77 -14.75 -7.91
CA GLU A 224 10.27 -13.97 -9.03
C GLU A 224 10.18 -14.81 -10.31
N PRO A 225 9.18 -14.56 -11.19
CA PRO A 225 9.14 -15.15 -12.52
C PRO A 225 10.41 -14.87 -13.32
N LYS A 226 10.79 -15.78 -14.20
CA LYS A 226 12.00 -15.61 -15.04
C LYS A 226 11.92 -14.39 -15.94
N GLU A 227 10.75 -14.07 -16.41
CA GLU A 227 10.51 -12.95 -17.32
C GLU A 227 9.93 -11.77 -16.57
N LEU A 228 10.60 -10.62 -16.65
CA LEU A 228 10.14 -9.37 -16.04
C LEU A 228 8.69 -9.02 -16.40
N ILE A 229 8.29 -9.30 -17.64
CA ILE A 229 6.94 -9.01 -18.12
C ILE A 229 5.86 -9.80 -17.35
N ASP A 230 6.16 -10.99 -16.88
CA ASP A 230 5.22 -11.78 -16.09
C ASP A 230 5.07 -11.24 -14.67
N GLN A 231 6.16 -10.75 -14.08
CA GLN A 231 6.12 -10.04 -12.80
C GLN A 231 5.31 -8.73 -12.92
N LEU A 232 5.53 -7.95 -13.99
CA LEU A 232 4.75 -6.74 -14.26
C LEU A 232 3.26 -7.02 -14.43
N ARG A 233 2.91 -8.08 -15.15
CA ARG A 233 1.51 -8.52 -15.30
C ARG A 233 0.90 -8.92 -13.97
N HIS A 234 1.62 -9.65 -13.15
CA HIS A 234 1.18 -9.99 -11.80
C HIS A 234 0.91 -8.74 -10.97
N CYS A 235 1.89 -7.84 -10.83
CA CYS A 235 1.77 -6.61 -10.06
C CYS A 235 0.61 -5.73 -10.52
N SER A 236 0.39 -5.63 -11.83
CA SER A 236 -0.69 -4.82 -12.41
C SER A 236 -2.10 -5.23 -11.94
N ARG A 237 -2.28 -6.49 -11.52
CA ARG A 237 -3.56 -6.97 -10.99
C ARG A 237 -3.92 -6.36 -9.64
N PHE A 238 -2.91 -5.94 -8.87
CA PHE A 238 -3.04 -5.49 -7.49
C PHE A 238 -2.93 -3.98 -7.33
N HIS A 239 -2.11 -3.30 -8.12
CA HIS A 239 -1.82 -1.86 -7.96
C HIS A 239 -3.06 -0.97 -7.95
N LYS A 240 -4.10 -1.33 -8.69
CA LYS A 240 -5.36 -0.59 -8.75
C LYS A 240 -6.10 -0.45 -7.41
N TYR A 241 -5.80 -1.31 -6.43
CA TYR A 241 -6.44 -1.29 -5.11
C TYR A 241 -5.76 -0.34 -4.12
N PHE A 242 -4.62 0.24 -4.47
CA PHE A 242 -3.81 1.00 -3.52
C PHE A 242 -3.67 2.48 -3.88
N PRO A 243 -4.73 3.30 -3.67
CA PRO A 243 -4.65 4.73 -3.92
C PRO A 243 -3.63 5.44 -3.03
N SER A 244 -3.32 4.88 -1.85
CA SER A 244 -2.24 5.39 -0.99
C SER A 244 -0.85 4.82 -1.34
N GLY A 245 -0.76 3.99 -2.36
CA GLY A 245 0.50 3.49 -2.88
C GLY A 245 0.83 2.06 -2.49
N THR A 246 1.61 1.47 -3.37
CA THR A 246 2.27 0.17 -3.21
C THR A 246 3.62 0.24 -3.90
N GLY A 247 4.55 -0.60 -3.51
CA GLY A 247 5.85 -0.65 -4.15
C GLY A 247 6.28 -2.09 -4.46
N ASP A 248 6.72 -2.31 -5.69
CA ASP A 248 7.34 -3.56 -6.12
C ASP A 248 8.82 -3.34 -6.46
N ILE A 249 9.61 -4.40 -6.40
CA ILE A 249 11.03 -4.43 -6.76
C ILE A 249 11.16 -5.37 -7.95
N PHE A 250 11.86 -4.91 -8.98
CA PHE A 250 12.10 -5.63 -10.22
C PHE A 250 13.59 -5.81 -10.45
#